data_0bc40822a4bd5eff5456d67544df090e
#
_entry.id   0bc40822a4bd5eff5456d67544df090e
#
_cell.length_a   1.000
_cell.length_b   1.000
_cell.length_c   1.000
_cell.angle_alpha   90.00
_cell.angle_beta   90.00
_cell.angle_gamma   90.00
#
_symmetry.space_group_name_H-M   'P 1'
#
loop_
_entity.id
_entity.type
_entity.pdbx_description
1 polymer ?
#
loop_
_entity_poly.entity_id
_entity_poly.type
_entity_poly.pdbx_seq_one_letter_code
_entity_poly.pdbx_strand_id
1 'polypeptide(L)'
;MGHCLGNGRAQAMSSYSQVLVEKGLVSLEDIDSAERMREEQGLRLDQALIQNGAITEQAFLEVMGERLDFDVIDLPGLDIAADVIQTLPSRFVYRNHLAPIARENGTLKVVTSDPFNLYVFDEIKLLTGLEVQPVLAPRGEIDKVIKDHYGVGGDTIEEMAGGDDYSLTGSEEDSQDLLQMAQEASVIKFVNEIILEAINERASDIHIEPFEKALSIRYRID
;
A
#
# COMPACT_ATOMS: atom_id res chain seq x y z
N MET A 1 20.26 47.48 -3.74
CA MET A 1 19.60 46.65 -4.75
C MET A 1 19.69 45.20 -4.32
N GLY A 2 18.64 44.63 -3.79
CA GLY A 2 18.66 43.25 -3.29
C GLY A 2 17.45 42.96 -2.45
N HIS A 3 16.26 42.86 -3.05
CA HIS A 3 15.09 42.28 -2.39
C HIS A 3 14.00 42.06 -3.44
N CYS A 4 14.10 41.00 -4.23
CA CYS A 4 13.00 40.56 -5.13
C CYS A 4 13.16 39.10 -5.63
N LEU A 5 13.75 38.19 -4.85
CA LEU A 5 13.81 36.77 -5.24
C LEU A 5 13.03 35.81 -4.29
N GLY A 6 12.39 36.34 -3.25
CA GLY A 6 11.69 35.51 -2.24
C GLY A 6 10.24 35.17 -2.55
N ASN A 7 9.52 35.98 -3.34
CA ASN A 7 8.07 35.85 -3.46
C ASN A 7 7.58 34.91 -4.59
N GLY A 8 8.43 34.56 -5.55
CA GLY A 8 8.05 33.65 -6.64
C GLY A 8 8.16 32.15 -6.26
N ARG A 9 9.04 31.82 -5.31
CA ARG A 9 9.23 30.41 -4.88
C ARG A 9 8.13 29.93 -3.91
N ALA A 10 7.61 30.80 -3.07
CA ALA A 10 6.54 30.46 -2.12
C ALA A 10 5.20 30.12 -2.80
N GLN A 11 4.98 30.58 -4.04
CA GLN A 11 3.75 30.28 -4.79
C GLN A 11 3.76 28.94 -5.53
N ALA A 12 4.90 28.28 -5.64
CA ALA A 12 5.04 26.96 -6.29
C ALA A 12 5.04 25.80 -5.30
N MET A 13 5.17 26.07 -4.00
CA MET A 13 5.17 25.03 -2.96
C MET A 13 3.75 24.48 -2.75
N SER A 14 3.62 23.16 -2.68
CA SER A 14 2.36 22.54 -2.30
C SER A 14 1.97 22.94 -0.87
N SER A 15 0.68 23.04 -0.61
CA SER A 15 0.16 23.54 0.67
C SER A 15 0.67 22.75 1.90
N TYR A 16 1.07 21.49 1.73
CA TYR A 16 1.63 20.69 2.82
C TYR A 16 3.15 20.87 2.99
N SER A 17 3.91 21.14 1.91
CA SER A 17 5.35 21.39 2.02
C SER A 17 5.67 22.66 2.78
N GLN A 18 4.79 23.68 2.68
CA GLN A 18 4.90 24.89 3.51
C GLN A 18 4.78 24.57 5.00
N VAL A 19 3.81 23.74 5.38
CA VAL A 19 3.61 23.32 6.77
C VAL A 19 4.81 22.54 7.31
N LEU A 20 5.41 21.66 6.50
CA LEU A 20 6.61 20.92 6.89
C LEU A 20 7.79 21.84 7.17
N VAL A 21 7.97 22.89 6.35
CA VAL A 21 9.01 23.91 6.56
C VAL A 21 8.70 24.77 7.77
N GLU A 22 7.46 25.22 7.95
CA GLU A 22 7.03 26.04 9.09
C GLU A 22 7.20 25.29 10.43
N LYS A 23 6.93 23.97 10.43
CA LYS A 23 7.20 23.11 11.60
C LYS A 23 8.69 22.77 11.78
N GLY A 24 9.56 23.17 10.85
CA GLY A 24 11.00 22.90 10.92
C GLY A 24 11.37 21.44 10.70
N LEU A 25 10.49 20.65 10.09
CA LEU A 25 10.70 19.24 9.83
C LEU A 25 11.53 19.00 8.56
N VAL A 26 11.46 19.91 7.59
CA VAL A 26 12.26 19.91 6.37
C VAL A 26 12.80 21.30 6.10
N SER A 27 13.96 21.41 5.45
CA SER A 27 14.53 22.67 4.98
C SER A 27 14.06 23.01 3.56
N LEU A 28 14.27 24.24 3.12
CA LEU A 28 14.03 24.61 1.71
C LEU A 28 14.97 23.87 0.76
N GLU A 29 16.18 23.52 1.20
CA GLU A 29 17.14 22.74 0.42
C GLU A 29 16.65 21.31 0.22
N ASP A 30 16.00 20.72 1.25
CA ASP A 30 15.38 19.40 1.15
C ASP A 30 14.23 19.39 0.14
N ILE A 31 13.41 20.45 0.15
CA ILE A 31 12.32 20.62 -0.83
C ILE A 31 12.89 20.72 -2.25
N ASP A 32 13.91 21.56 -2.47
CA ASP A 32 14.55 21.71 -3.79
C ASP A 32 15.18 20.38 -4.27
N SER A 33 15.72 19.57 -3.36
CA SER A 33 16.27 18.25 -3.66
C SER A 33 15.17 17.24 -4.01
N ALA A 34 14.10 17.21 -3.23
CA ALA A 34 12.96 16.34 -3.47
C ALA A 34 12.22 16.68 -4.77
N GLU A 35 12.12 17.97 -5.12
CA GLU A 35 11.54 18.42 -6.40
C GLU A 35 12.34 17.89 -7.60
N ARG A 36 13.67 17.90 -7.56
CA ARG A 36 14.51 17.32 -8.61
C ARG A 36 14.30 15.82 -8.73
N MET A 37 14.29 15.11 -7.58
CA MET A 37 14.04 13.66 -7.55
C MET A 37 12.66 13.33 -8.12
N ARG A 38 11.64 14.14 -7.79
CA ARG A 38 10.30 14.01 -8.34
C ARG A 38 10.29 14.10 -9.87
N GLU A 39 10.99 15.09 -10.43
CA GLU A 39 11.08 15.29 -11.89
C GLU A 39 11.84 14.15 -12.59
N GLU A 40 12.91 13.64 -11.97
CA GLU A 40 13.74 12.57 -12.53
C GLU A 40 13.08 11.19 -12.47
N GLN A 41 12.34 10.90 -11.38
CA GLN A 41 11.82 9.55 -11.08
C GLN A 41 10.30 9.45 -11.21
N GLY A 42 9.59 10.55 -11.44
CA GLY A 42 8.12 10.56 -11.52
C GLY A 42 7.42 10.34 -10.17
N LEU A 43 8.12 10.57 -9.06
CA LEU A 43 7.59 10.40 -7.71
C LEU A 43 6.68 11.57 -7.30
N ARG A 44 5.87 11.36 -6.28
CA ARG A 44 5.22 12.47 -5.57
C ARG A 44 6.23 13.13 -4.63
N LEU A 45 6.00 14.41 -4.28
CA LEU A 45 6.92 15.17 -3.43
C LEU A 45 7.09 14.56 -2.03
N ASP A 46 6.00 14.04 -1.43
CA ASP A 46 6.04 13.33 -0.15
C ASP A 46 6.94 12.08 -0.23
N GLN A 47 6.78 11.28 -1.27
CA GLN A 47 7.61 10.10 -1.51
C GLN A 47 9.08 10.47 -1.68
N ALA A 48 9.37 11.53 -2.44
CA ALA A 48 10.73 12.00 -2.64
C ALA A 48 11.37 12.52 -1.34
N LEU A 49 10.61 13.23 -0.48
CA LEU A 49 11.07 13.71 0.82
C LEU A 49 11.38 12.57 1.79
N ILE A 50 10.58 11.51 1.77
CA ILE A 50 10.82 10.33 2.61
C ILE A 50 12.01 9.53 2.05
N GLN A 51 12.09 9.34 0.75
CA GLN A 51 13.13 8.54 0.11
C GLN A 51 14.53 9.18 0.22
N ASN A 52 14.63 10.51 0.14
CA ASN A 52 15.91 11.21 0.34
C ASN A 52 16.29 11.37 1.83
N GLY A 53 15.43 10.91 2.76
CA GLY A 53 15.68 10.95 4.20
C GLY A 53 15.48 12.33 4.84
N ALA A 54 14.88 13.29 4.15
CA ALA A 54 14.59 14.62 4.69
C ALA A 54 13.56 14.57 5.84
N ILE A 55 12.62 13.63 5.75
CA ILE A 55 11.62 13.38 6.78
C ILE A 55 11.36 11.89 6.90
N THR A 56 11.05 11.40 8.11
CA THR A 56 10.58 10.03 8.30
C THR A 56 9.11 9.92 7.89
N GLU A 57 8.71 8.73 7.40
CA GLU A 57 7.31 8.45 7.06
C GLU A 57 6.38 8.73 8.24
N GLN A 58 6.75 8.30 9.45
CA GLN A 58 6.00 8.55 10.68
C GLN A 58 5.75 10.05 10.92
N ALA A 59 6.80 10.88 10.88
CA ALA A 59 6.68 12.31 11.10
C ALA A 59 5.82 13.00 10.01
N PHE A 60 5.90 12.53 8.77
CA PHE A 60 5.06 12.99 7.68
C PHE A 60 3.58 12.66 7.95
N LEU A 61 3.27 11.41 8.33
CA LEU A 61 1.90 10.97 8.61
C LEU A 61 1.29 11.71 9.79
N GLU A 62 2.07 12.01 10.84
CA GLU A 62 1.62 12.83 11.99
C GLU A 62 1.18 14.22 11.55
N VAL A 63 1.97 14.89 10.70
CA VAL A 63 1.60 16.22 10.16
C VAL A 63 0.36 16.15 9.28
N MET A 64 0.25 15.09 8.46
CA MET A 64 -0.92 14.91 7.61
C MET A 64 -2.16 14.54 8.41
N GLY A 65 -2.03 13.73 9.45
CA GLY A 65 -3.10 13.37 10.36
C GLY A 65 -3.70 14.62 11.03
N GLU A 66 -2.86 15.47 11.62
CA GLU A 66 -3.31 16.74 12.20
C GLU A 66 -4.03 17.66 11.19
N ARG A 67 -3.58 17.66 9.93
CA ARG A 67 -4.11 18.54 8.91
C ARG A 67 -5.41 18.07 8.29
N LEU A 68 -5.56 16.77 8.14
CA LEU A 68 -6.72 16.12 7.49
C LEU A 68 -7.74 15.60 8.50
N ASP A 69 -7.45 15.77 9.80
CA ASP A 69 -8.26 15.22 10.90
C ASP A 69 -8.36 13.68 10.82
N PHE A 70 -7.22 13.04 10.50
CA PHE A 70 -7.07 11.59 10.48
C PHE A 70 -6.25 11.14 11.68
N ASP A 71 -6.72 10.11 12.39
CA ASP A 71 -5.96 9.48 13.46
C ASP A 71 -4.72 8.79 12.89
N VAL A 72 -3.58 8.92 13.57
CA VAL A 72 -2.37 8.12 13.32
C VAL A 72 -2.30 7.06 14.40
N ILE A 73 -2.18 5.81 14.01
CA ILE A 73 -2.23 4.67 14.93
C ILE A 73 -1.02 3.76 14.78
N ASP A 74 -0.67 3.06 15.86
CA ASP A 74 0.29 1.96 15.86
C ASP A 74 -0.46 0.66 15.59
N LEU A 75 -0.01 -0.12 14.60
CA LEU A 75 -0.64 -1.39 14.21
C LEU A 75 -0.10 -2.62 14.96
N PRO A 76 1.16 -2.67 15.44
CA PRO A 76 1.71 -3.84 16.09
C PRO A 76 0.86 -4.31 17.29
N GLY A 77 0.41 -5.57 17.23
CA GLY A 77 -0.41 -6.17 18.30
C GLY A 77 -1.91 -5.84 18.25
N LEU A 78 -2.38 -5.18 17.20
CA LEU A 78 -3.81 -4.98 16.99
C LEU A 78 -4.49 -6.31 16.63
N ASP A 79 -5.46 -6.72 17.44
CA ASP A 79 -6.30 -7.90 17.14
C ASP A 79 -7.45 -7.48 16.22
N ILE A 80 -7.41 -7.95 14.98
CA ILE A 80 -8.41 -7.62 13.97
C ILE A 80 -9.33 -8.83 13.77
N ALA A 81 -10.63 -8.64 13.98
CA ALA A 81 -11.61 -9.69 13.83
C ALA A 81 -11.69 -10.20 12.37
N ALA A 82 -11.86 -11.50 12.21
CA ALA A 82 -11.88 -12.15 10.89
C ALA A 82 -13.00 -11.64 9.97
N ASP A 83 -14.15 -11.27 10.51
CA ASP A 83 -15.26 -10.68 9.75
C ASP A 83 -14.95 -9.28 9.23
N VAL A 84 -14.08 -8.52 9.92
CA VAL A 84 -13.57 -7.22 9.45
C VAL A 84 -12.63 -7.43 8.27
N ILE A 85 -11.70 -8.37 8.40
CA ILE A 85 -10.75 -8.71 7.32
C ILE A 85 -11.48 -9.14 6.04
N GLN A 86 -12.53 -9.95 6.16
CA GLN A 86 -13.33 -10.43 5.02
C GLN A 86 -14.22 -9.35 4.37
N THR A 87 -14.27 -8.13 4.93
CA THR A 87 -15.06 -7.03 4.36
C THR A 87 -14.50 -6.54 3.03
N LEU A 88 -13.19 -6.63 2.83
CA LEU A 88 -12.52 -6.23 1.59
C LEU A 88 -11.84 -7.43 0.92
N PRO A 89 -11.95 -7.56 -0.42
CA PRO A 89 -11.22 -8.59 -1.17
C PRO A 89 -9.70 -8.39 -1.04
N SER A 90 -8.94 -9.50 -0.98
CA SER A 90 -7.48 -9.47 -0.86
C SER A 90 -6.81 -8.66 -1.99
N ARG A 91 -7.24 -8.86 -3.23
CA ARG A 91 -6.75 -8.09 -4.39
C ARG A 91 -6.89 -6.57 -4.21
N PHE A 92 -8.02 -6.13 -3.63
CA PHE A 92 -8.26 -4.71 -3.37
C PHE A 92 -7.28 -4.17 -2.32
N VAL A 93 -7.08 -4.94 -1.26
CA VAL A 93 -6.17 -4.64 -0.14
C VAL A 93 -4.72 -4.52 -0.63
N TYR A 94 -4.23 -5.53 -1.36
CA TYR A 94 -2.87 -5.53 -1.91
C TYR A 94 -2.64 -4.41 -2.92
N ARG A 95 -3.54 -4.22 -3.87
CA ARG A 95 -3.42 -3.18 -4.91
C ARG A 95 -3.31 -1.77 -4.33
N ASN A 96 -4.06 -1.49 -3.26
CA ASN A 96 -4.17 -0.16 -2.69
C ASN A 96 -3.30 0.03 -1.43
N HIS A 97 -2.58 -0.99 -0.95
CA HIS A 97 -1.78 -0.99 0.27
C HIS A 97 -2.54 -0.39 1.46
N LEU A 98 -3.71 -0.94 1.75
CA LEU A 98 -4.58 -0.57 2.85
C LEU A 98 -5.20 -1.81 3.48
N ALA A 99 -5.69 -1.71 4.71
CA ALA A 99 -6.39 -2.82 5.37
C ALA A 99 -7.56 -2.33 6.21
N PRO A 100 -8.69 -3.07 6.27
CA PRO A 100 -9.74 -2.82 7.23
C PRO A 100 -9.26 -3.30 8.60
N ILE A 101 -9.46 -2.49 9.64
CA ILE A 101 -8.98 -2.79 11.00
C ILE A 101 -10.08 -2.87 12.04
N ALA A 102 -11.21 -2.20 11.83
CA ALA A 102 -12.37 -2.26 12.72
C ALA A 102 -13.66 -1.93 11.97
N ARG A 103 -14.78 -2.45 12.46
CA ARG A 103 -16.11 -2.14 11.95
C ARG A 103 -17.04 -1.84 13.12
N GLU A 104 -17.55 -0.61 13.18
CA GLU A 104 -18.43 -0.15 14.25
C GLU A 104 -19.55 0.74 13.69
N ASN A 105 -20.79 0.51 14.12
CA ASN A 105 -21.94 1.38 13.80
C ASN A 105 -22.13 1.72 12.32
N GLY A 106 -21.82 0.78 11.40
CA GLY A 106 -21.92 1.03 9.96
C GLY A 106 -20.73 1.78 9.35
N THR A 107 -19.67 2.00 10.13
CA THR A 107 -18.41 2.60 9.69
C THR A 107 -17.30 1.55 9.68
N LEU A 108 -16.53 1.51 8.60
CA LEU A 108 -15.32 0.70 8.45
C LEU A 108 -14.10 1.58 8.65
N LYS A 109 -13.29 1.28 9.68
CA LYS A 109 -11.98 1.91 9.85
C LYS A 109 -10.98 1.23 8.92
N VAL A 110 -10.32 2.02 8.07
CA VAL A 110 -9.36 1.53 7.07
C VAL A 110 -8.04 2.24 7.26
N VAL A 111 -6.98 1.45 7.49
CA VAL A 111 -5.63 1.99 7.63
C VAL A 111 -4.97 2.14 6.25
N THR A 112 -4.29 3.25 6.04
CA THR A 112 -3.53 3.57 4.83
C THR A 112 -2.30 4.39 5.15
N SER A 113 -1.26 4.29 4.31
CA SER A 113 -0.10 5.20 4.34
C SER A 113 -0.24 6.37 3.35
N ASP A 114 -1.29 6.36 2.51
CA ASP A 114 -1.53 7.41 1.52
C ASP A 114 -2.75 8.26 1.86
N PRO A 115 -2.56 9.40 2.54
CA PRO A 115 -3.67 10.26 2.95
C PRO A 115 -4.33 11.02 1.78
N PHE A 116 -3.76 10.94 0.57
CA PHE A 116 -4.26 11.69 -0.60
C PHE A 116 -5.13 10.85 -1.54
N ASN A 117 -5.15 9.54 -1.38
CA ASN A 117 -5.91 8.64 -2.24
C ASN A 117 -7.39 8.57 -1.83
N LEU A 118 -8.10 9.69 -1.96
CA LEU A 118 -9.51 9.79 -1.54
C LEU A 118 -10.45 8.90 -2.36
N TYR A 119 -10.13 8.63 -3.63
CA TYR A 119 -10.97 7.80 -4.50
C TYR A 119 -11.11 6.35 -4.01
N VAL A 120 -10.10 5.84 -3.32
CA VAL A 120 -10.15 4.47 -2.79
C VAL A 120 -11.21 4.34 -1.69
N PHE A 121 -11.46 5.39 -0.92
CA PHE A 121 -12.48 5.37 0.12
C PHE A 121 -13.90 5.38 -0.45
N ASP A 122 -14.12 6.10 -1.56
CA ASP A 122 -15.38 6.05 -2.28
C ASP A 122 -15.61 4.66 -2.90
N GLU A 123 -14.56 4.03 -3.45
CA GLU A 123 -14.61 2.66 -3.97
C GLU A 123 -14.96 1.66 -2.86
N ILE A 124 -14.36 1.76 -1.67
CA ILE A 124 -14.70 0.93 -0.51
C ILE A 124 -16.18 1.11 -0.12
N LYS A 125 -16.66 2.34 -0.08
CA LYS A 125 -18.06 2.64 0.23
C LYS A 125 -19.01 2.00 -0.77
N LEU A 126 -18.67 2.02 -2.05
CA LEU A 126 -19.46 1.37 -3.11
C LEU A 126 -19.45 -0.16 -2.98
N LEU A 127 -18.30 -0.75 -2.64
CA LEU A 127 -18.15 -2.20 -2.51
C LEU A 127 -18.86 -2.75 -1.27
N THR A 128 -18.81 -2.02 -0.15
CA THR A 128 -19.25 -2.54 1.15
C THR A 128 -20.58 -1.96 1.62
N GLY A 129 -20.99 -0.80 1.10
CA GLY A 129 -22.12 -0.04 1.61
C GLY A 129 -21.88 0.61 2.98
N LEU A 130 -20.64 0.60 3.47
CA LEU A 130 -20.25 1.17 4.77
C LEU A 130 -19.67 2.57 4.60
N GLU A 131 -19.82 3.42 5.61
CA GLU A 131 -19.03 4.64 5.70
C GLU A 131 -17.57 4.28 6.01
N VAL A 132 -16.62 5.05 5.46
CA VAL A 132 -15.19 4.79 5.64
C VAL A 132 -14.58 5.87 6.54
N GLN A 133 -13.88 5.43 7.57
CA GLN A 133 -13.05 6.27 8.42
C GLN A 133 -11.58 5.93 8.16
N PRO A 134 -10.84 6.78 7.42
CA PRO A 134 -9.41 6.58 7.22
C PRO A 134 -8.64 6.78 8.52
N VAL A 135 -7.63 5.94 8.72
CA VAL A 135 -6.60 6.11 9.76
C VAL A 135 -5.24 5.90 9.12
N LEU A 136 -4.22 6.53 9.66
CA LEU A 136 -2.88 6.53 9.07
C LEU A 136 -1.93 5.64 9.88
N ALA A 137 -1.09 4.88 9.17
CA ALA A 137 0.05 4.17 9.75
C ALA A 137 1.16 4.03 8.70
N PRO A 138 2.42 3.78 9.13
CA PRO A 138 3.53 3.54 8.23
C PRO A 138 3.28 2.33 7.33
N ARG A 139 3.69 2.44 6.06
CA ARG A 139 3.49 1.40 5.04
C ARG A 139 4.00 0.03 5.48
N GLY A 140 5.21 -0.02 6.09
CA GLY A 140 5.79 -1.28 6.55
C GLY A 140 4.97 -2.00 7.62
N GLU A 141 4.20 -1.27 8.43
CA GLU A 141 3.27 -1.87 9.40
C GLU A 141 2.00 -2.39 8.72
N ILE A 142 1.47 -1.63 7.76
CA ILE A 142 0.31 -2.04 6.96
C ILE A 142 0.63 -3.32 6.17
N ASP A 143 1.81 -3.37 5.53
CA ASP A 143 2.24 -4.55 4.76
C ASP A 143 2.35 -5.80 5.64
N LYS A 144 2.76 -5.66 6.93
CA LYS A 144 2.73 -6.77 7.90
C LYS A 144 1.31 -7.23 8.20
N VAL A 145 0.40 -6.29 8.50
CA VAL A 145 -1.02 -6.63 8.73
C VAL A 145 -1.63 -7.33 7.52
N ILE A 146 -1.33 -6.85 6.31
CA ILE A 146 -1.81 -7.47 5.07
C ILE A 146 -1.29 -8.91 4.97
N LYS A 147 0.02 -9.13 5.18
CA LYS A 147 0.62 -10.47 5.13
C LYS A 147 0.04 -11.42 6.19
N ASP A 148 -0.11 -10.95 7.41
CA ASP A 148 -0.58 -11.77 8.54
C ASP A 148 -2.03 -12.23 8.35
N HIS A 149 -2.87 -11.41 7.72
CA HIS A 149 -4.31 -11.70 7.60
C HIS A 149 -4.75 -12.19 6.21
N TYR A 150 -4.08 -11.77 5.13
CA TYR A 150 -4.42 -12.15 3.76
C TYR A 150 -3.41 -13.12 3.13
N GLY A 151 -2.29 -13.41 3.82
CA GLY A 151 -1.24 -14.31 3.35
C GLY A 151 -0.27 -13.66 2.37
N VAL A 152 0.76 -14.40 1.98
CA VAL A 152 1.75 -13.97 0.98
C VAL A 152 1.19 -14.21 -0.42
N GLY A 153 1.35 -13.24 -1.31
CA GLY A 153 0.93 -13.39 -2.71
C GLY A 153 -0.58 -13.41 -2.93
N GLY A 154 -1.38 -12.80 -2.04
CA GLY A 154 -2.83 -12.81 -2.13
C GLY A 154 -3.37 -12.22 -3.43
N ASP A 155 -2.72 -11.20 -3.99
CA ASP A 155 -3.02 -10.64 -5.30
C ASP A 155 -2.68 -11.61 -6.43
N THR A 156 -1.56 -12.31 -6.33
CA THR A 156 -1.09 -13.29 -7.32
C THR A 156 -1.95 -14.55 -7.31
N ILE A 157 -2.39 -15.03 -6.13
CA ILE A 157 -3.30 -16.18 -6.00
C ILE A 157 -4.65 -15.87 -6.63
N GLU A 158 -5.19 -14.67 -6.42
CA GLU A 158 -6.44 -14.26 -7.05
C GLU A 158 -6.31 -14.06 -8.58
N GLU A 159 -5.17 -13.55 -9.06
CA GLU A 159 -4.88 -13.53 -10.50
C GLU A 159 -4.89 -14.94 -11.12
N MET A 160 -4.35 -15.94 -10.39
CA MET A 160 -4.40 -17.34 -10.82
C MET A 160 -5.82 -17.92 -10.81
N ALA A 161 -6.64 -17.55 -9.80
CA ALA A 161 -8.00 -18.06 -9.62
C ALA A 161 -9.04 -17.32 -10.46
N GLY A 162 -8.79 -16.05 -10.77
CA GLY A 162 -9.73 -15.13 -11.39
C GLY A 162 -9.54 -14.98 -12.90
N GLY A 163 -9.32 -16.06 -13.65
CA GLY A 163 -9.20 -16.02 -15.12
C GLY A 163 -10.40 -15.47 -15.91
N ASP A 164 -11.35 -14.81 -15.24
CA ASP A 164 -12.63 -14.42 -15.86
C ASP A 164 -12.70 -12.95 -16.37
N ASP A 165 -11.67 -12.12 -16.18
CA ASP A 165 -11.80 -10.69 -16.53
C ASP A 165 -10.89 -10.18 -17.67
N TYR A 166 -10.25 -11.10 -18.42
CA TYR A 166 -9.62 -10.73 -19.67
C TYR A 166 -10.60 -10.93 -20.84
N SER A 167 -11.41 -9.93 -21.13
CA SER A 167 -12.13 -9.84 -22.40
C SER A 167 -11.14 -9.56 -23.54
N LEU A 168 -10.42 -10.61 -23.95
CA LEU A 168 -9.57 -10.57 -25.13
C LEU A 168 -10.47 -10.64 -26.36
N THR A 169 -10.55 -9.56 -27.13
CA THR A 169 -11.07 -9.54 -28.48
C THR A 169 -10.02 -10.15 -29.43
N GLY A 170 -9.89 -11.47 -29.39
CA GLY A 170 -8.98 -12.24 -30.23
C GLY A 170 -9.61 -13.60 -30.63
N SER A 171 -9.01 -14.32 -31.54
CA SER A 171 -9.45 -15.67 -31.90
C SER A 171 -9.34 -16.63 -30.71
N GLU A 172 -10.26 -17.59 -30.57
CA GLU A 172 -10.35 -18.50 -29.42
C GLU A 172 -9.05 -19.28 -29.14
N GLU A 173 -8.27 -19.65 -30.19
CA GLU A 173 -7.01 -20.36 -30.06
C GLU A 173 -5.87 -19.49 -29.52
N ASP A 174 -5.73 -18.26 -30.02
CA ASP A 174 -4.73 -17.31 -29.52
C ASP A 174 -5.01 -16.89 -28.05
N SER A 175 -6.28 -16.86 -27.66
CA SER A 175 -6.70 -16.51 -26.30
C SER A 175 -6.35 -17.60 -25.27
N GLN A 176 -6.41 -18.90 -25.65
CA GLN A 176 -6.06 -19.99 -24.75
C GLN A 176 -4.56 -20.05 -24.47
N ASP A 177 -3.71 -19.86 -25.49
CA ASP A 177 -2.26 -19.80 -25.30
C ASP A 177 -1.81 -18.63 -24.45
N LEU A 178 -2.43 -17.46 -24.63
CA LEU A 178 -2.14 -16.27 -23.82
C LEU A 178 -2.59 -16.45 -22.35
N LEU A 179 -3.74 -17.07 -22.11
CA LEU A 179 -4.22 -17.38 -20.75
C LEU A 179 -3.30 -18.38 -20.04
N GLN A 180 -2.85 -19.42 -20.76
CA GLN A 180 -1.91 -20.39 -20.21
C GLN A 180 -0.56 -19.74 -19.86
N MET A 181 -0.01 -18.91 -20.75
CA MET A 181 1.22 -18.16 -20.49
C MET A 181 1.07 -17.19 -19.30
N ALA A 182 -0.08 -16.53 -19.15
CA ALA A 182 -0.37 -15.65 -18.02
C ALA A 182 -0.45 -16.44 -16.70
N GLN A 183 -1.09 -17.60 -16.68
CA GLN A 183 -1.15 -18.49 -15.53
C GLN A 183 0.24 -19.01 -15.13
N GLU A 184 1.06 -19.44 -16.11
CA GLU A 184 2.44 -19.86 -15.84
C GLU A 184 3.29 -18.73 -15.26
N ALA A 185 3.16 -17.50 -15.79
CA ALA A 185 3.85 -16.32 -15.28
C ALA A 185 3.41 -15.99 -13.83
N SER A 186 2.13 -16.12 -13.53
CA SER A 186 1.59 -15.90 -12.17
C SER A 186 2.07 -16.95 -11.19
N VAL A 187 2.18 -18.23 -11.58
CA VAL A 187 2.76 -19.29 -10.74
C VAL A 187 4.24 -19.00 -10.44
N ILE A 188 5.01 -18.58 -11.45
CA ILE A 188 6.42 -18.23 -11.26
C ILE A 188 6.56 -17.04 -10.31
N LYS A 189 5.73 -16.00 -10.47
CA LYS A 189 5.68 -14.83 -9.58
C LYS A 189 5.39 -15.26 -8.15
N PHE A 190 4.37 -16.08 -7.94
CA PHE A 190 4.00 -16.59 -6.62
C PHE A 190 5.12 -17.41 -5.95
N VAL A 191 5.78 -18.29 -6.68
CA VAL A 191 6.92 -19.06 -6.16
C VAL A 191 8.08 -18.15 -5.77
N ASN A 192 8.37 -17.13 -6.59
CA ASN A 192 9.41 -16.16 -6.28
C ASN A 192 9.07 -15.34 -5.02
N GLU A 193 7.81 -14.96 -4.82
CA GLU A 193 7.35 -14.27 -3.61
C GLU A 193 7.54 -15.12 -2.36
N ILE A 194 7.20 -16.42 -2.42
CA ILE A 194 7.43 -17.38 -1.33
C ILE A 194 8.92 -17.47 -0.98
N ILE A 195 9.79 -17.56 -1.99
CA ILE A 195 11.24 -17.65 -1.78
C ILE A 195 11.80 -16.35 -1.19
N LEU A 196 11.40 -15.21 -1.72
CA LEU A 196 11.84 -13.91 -1.21
C LEU A 196 11.39 -13.69 0.23
N GLU A 197 10.18 -14.10 0.58
CA GLU A 197 9.67 -14.03 1.95
C GLU A 197 10.49 -14.92 2.88
N ALA A 198 10.77 -16.16 2.47
CA ALA A 198 11.62 -17.08 3.24
C ALA A 198 13.02 -16.50 3.51
N ILE A 199 13.61 -15.81 2.52
CA ILE A 199 14.91 -15.15 2.67
C ILE A 199 14.81 -13.99 3.66
N ASN A 200 13.78 -13.16 3.56
CA ASN A 200 13.55 -12.02 4.45
C ASN A 200 13.35 -12.45 5.89
N GLU A 201 12.60 -13.53 6.12
CA GLU A 201 12.35 -14.14 7.43
C GLU A 201 13.51 -15.01 7.92
N ARG A 202 14.59 -15.13 7.13
CA ARG A 202 15.76 -15.99 7.42
C ARG A 202 15.39 -17.45 7.67
N ALA A 203 14.41 -17.94 6.93
CA ALA A 203 13.97 -19.31 7.05
C ALA A 203 15.04 -20.29 6.54
N SER A 204 15.21 -21.40 7.25
CA SER A 204 16.08 -22.50 6.84
C SER A 204 15.42 -23.42 5.80
N ASP A 205 14.10 -23.58 5.90
CA ASP A 205 13.33 -24.49 5.06
C ASP A 205 11.95 -23.88 4.72
N ILE A 206 11.44 -24.23 3.53
CA ILE A 206 10.09 -23.95 3.08
C ILE A 206 9.35 -25.27 2.91
N HIS A 207 8.26 -25.46 3.65
CA HIS A 207 7.39 -26.62 3.54
C HIS A 207 6.12 -26.24 2.78
N ILE A 208 5.87 -26.88 1.65
CA ILE A 208 4.69 -26.68 0.83
C ILE A 208 3.87 -27.97 0.86
N GLU A 209 2.70 -27.92 1.49
CA GLU A 209 1.84 -29.09 1.69
C GLU A 209 0.48 -28.83 1.03
N PRO A 210 0.15 -29.55 -0.07
CA PRO A 210 -1.16 -29.46 -0.69
C PRO A 210 -2.19 -30.26 0.12
N PHE A 211 -3.33 -29.63 0.41
CA PHE A 211 -4.52 -30.25 0.96
C PHE A 211 -5.65 -30.24 -0.09
N GLU A 212 -6.75 -30.92 0.21
CA GLU A 212 -7.88 -31.09 -0.73
C GLU A 212 -8.48 -29.74 -1.22
N LYS A 213 -8.45 -28.70 -0.36
CA LYS A 213 -9.02 -27.35 -0.63
C LYS A 213 -8.08 -26.20 -0.27
N ALA A 214 -6.83 -26.48 0.05
CA ALA A 214 -5.89 -25.46 0.50
C ALA A 214 -4.45 -25.89 0.18
N LEU A 215 -3.58 -24.89 0.02
CA LEU A 215 -2.14 -25.06 -0.02
C LEU A 215 -1.57 -24.45 1.28
N SER A 216 -0.91 -25.25 2.09
CA SER A 216 -0.23 -24.75 3.29
C SER A 216 1.25 -24.52 3.00
N ILE A 217 1.70 -23.29 3.25
CA ILE A 217 3.11 -22.90 3.13
C ILE A 217 3.60 -22.55 4.53
N ARG A 218 4.67 -23.19 4.97
CA ARG A 218 5.27 -22.97 6.29
C ARG A 218 6.75 -22.73 6.15
N TYR A 219 7.24 -21.73 6.87
CA TYR A 219 8.66 -21.41 6.98
C TYR A 219 9.20 -21.95 8.30
N ARG A 220 10.37 -22.59 8.24
CA ARG A 220 11.13 -22.94 9.43
C ARG A 220 12.14 -21.84 9.72
N ILE A 221 11.95 -21.16 10.84
CA ILE A 221 12.83 -20.10 11.32
C ILE A 221 13.52 -20.63 12.56
N ASP A 222 14.87 -20.68 12.55
CA ASP A 222 15.69 -21.18 13.67
C ASP A 222 16.06 -20.07 14.65
#